data_48efa7bb595a71838c0ca540c9b6d5dc
#
_entry.id   48efa7bb595a71838c0ca540c9b6d5dc
#
_cell.length_a   1.000
_cell.length_b   1.000
_cell.length_c   1.000
_cell.angle_alpha   90.00
_cell.angle_beta   90.00
_cell.angle_gamma   90.00
#
_symmetry.space_group_name_H-M   'P 1'
#
loop_
_entity.id
_entity.type
_entity.pdbx_description
1 polymer ?
#
loop_
_entity_poly.entity_id
_entity_poly.type
_entity_poly.pdbx_seq_one_letter_code
_entity_poly.pdbx_strand_id
1 'polypeptide(L)'
;MIRRLRRNFILIASSAILLILSVILLVVNTISYISNYYESMSILDIISDNCGRIPSDEQFDGFSFQVSRELPYETRYFTLVYNSDEELMLADYEHISTVDNISKSYISKIISGKSTKGMYKTRNHHTGGYYFYKKSQIKGEDVISFISQNNFTYADTPQINEDGTYTLIVFMDATNRMYRLHRIHLLSLMAGIGFYLVFVLLVSALSNRAIQPFIETYEKQRQFITNAGHELKTPLAIISANTEVMEAMNGKSEWTQSNMNQVKRLSGLISDLITLARMEEASEMNESVNEEIDLSTQLGEIASSFRPVIEQQGKKLEIDIDDGIRIKGSPKSMH
;
A
#
# COMPACT_ATOMS: atom_id res chain seq x y z
N MET A 1 -24.08 8.16 -11.84
CA MET A 1 -23.58 6.75 -11.81
C MET A 1 -22.28 6.56 -12.59
N ILE A 2 -22.20 6.84 -13.89
CA ILE A 2 -21.04 6.57 -14.77
C ILE A 2 -19.73 7.18 -14.25
N ARG A 3 -19.74 8.49 -13.88
CA ARG A 3 -18.55 9.16 -13.33
C ARG A 3 -18.08 8.54 -12.00
N ARG A 4 -19.00 8.10 -11.18
CA ARG A 4 -18.71 7.45 -9.88
C ARG A 4 -18.15 6.06 -10.10
N LEU A 5 -18.73 5.26 -10.99
CA LEU A 5 -18.25 3.93 -11.36
C LEU A 5 -16.82 4.00 -11.91
N ARG A 6 -16.56 4.93 -12.85
CA ARG A 6 -15.24 5.18 -13.40
C ARG A 6 -14.22 5.58 -12.33
N ARG A 7 -14.57 6.52 -11.45
CA ARG A 7 -13.70 6.96 -10.35
C ARG A 7 -13.37 5.80 -9.41
N ASN A 8 -14.39 5.02 -9.02
CA ASN A 8 -14.20 3.87 -8.15
C ASN A 8 -13.33 2.80 -8.81
N PHE A 9 -13.51 2.52 -10.10
CA PHE A 9 -12.67 1.60 -10.86
C PHE A 9 -11.21 2.06 -10.87
N ILE A 10 -10.95 3.33 -11.18
CA ILE A 10 -9.58 3.89 -11.16
C ILE A 10 -9.00 3.82 -9.76
N LEU A 11 -9.75 4.16 -8.71
CA LEU A 11 -9.29 4.12 -7.33
C LEU A 11 -8.94 2.70 -6.89
N ILE A 12 -9.79 1.72 -7.17
CA ILE A 12 -9.55 0.31 -6.81
C ILE A 12 -8.31 -0.22 -7.55
N ALA A 13 -8.23 0.00 -8.86
CA ALA A 13 -7.09 -0.44 -9.66
C ALA A 13 -5.78 0.22 -9.20
N SER A 14 -5.81 1.55 -8.92
CA SER A 14 -4.65 2.31 -8.45
C SER A 14 -4.21 1.89 -7.05
N SER A 15 -5.15 1.62 -6.14
CA SER A 15 -4.82 1.16 -4.79
C SER A 15 -4.24 -0.25 -4.79
N ALA A 16 -4.75 -1.14 -5.63
CA ALA A 16 -4.22 -2.50 -5.77
C ALA A 16 -2.77 -2.50 -6.29
N ILE A 17 -2.48 -1.74 -7.34
CA ILE A 17 -1.12 -1.67 -7.88
C ILE A 17 -0.16 -0.97 -6.92
N LEU A 18 -0.63 0.07 -6.19
CA LEU A 18 0.17 0.75 -5.19
C LEU A 18 0.60 -0.22 -4.08
N LEU A 19 -0.32 -1.06 -3.61
CA LEU A 19 -0.04 -2.07 -2.60
C LEU A 19 0.99 -3.09 -3.11
N ILE A 20 0.79 -3.64 -4.30
CA ILE A 20 1.71 -4.61 -4.90
C ILE A 20 3.10 -3.99 -5.07
N LEU A 21 3.18 -2.77 -5.61
CA LEU A 21 4.44 -2.06 -5.82
C LEU A 21 5.16 -1.78 -4.50
N SER A 22 4.42 -1.37 -3.47
CA SER A 22 4.97 -1.12 -2.14
C SER A 22 5.59 -2.38 -1.53
N VAL A 23 4.92 -3.54 -1.67
CA VAL A 23 5.45 -4.83 -1.20
C VAL A 23 6.72 -5.21 -1.97
N ILE A 24 6.72 -5.08 -3.29
CA ILE A 24 7.89 -5.40 -4.13
C ILE A 24 9.08 -4.51 -3.73
N LEU A 25 8.88 -3.20 -3.63
CA LEU A 25 9.94 -2.26 -3.23
C LEU A 25 10.48 -2.57 -1.83
N LEU A 26 9.59 -2.89 -0.89
CA LEU A 26 10.00 -3.28 0.47
C LEU A 26 10.86 -4.54 0.44
N VAL A 27 10.43 -5.59 -0.26
CA VAL A 27 11.15 -6.87 -0.35
C VAL A 27 12.52 -6.67 -1.01
N VAL A 28 12.57 -6.01 -2.16
CA VAL A 28 13.83 -5.79 -2.91
C VAL A 28 14.82 -4.96 -2.08
N ASN A 29 14.37 -3.88 -1.46
CA ASN A 29 15.23 -3.02 -0.65
C ASN A 29 15.70 -3.73 0.64
N THR A 30 14.84 -4.54 1.26
CA THR A 30 15.20 -5.34 2.44
C THR A 30 16.23 -6.40 2.09
N ILE A 31 16.03 -7.14 0.99
CA ILE A 31 16.98 -8.15 0.52
C ILE A 31 18.35 -7.49 0.20
N SER A 32 18.35 -6.35 -0.49
CA SER A 32 19.58 -5.61 -0.80
C SER A 32 20.33 -5.20 0.48
N TYR A 33 19.60 -4.71 1.49
CA TYR A 33 20.21 -4.33 2.77
C TYR A 33 20.78 -5.53 3.51
N ILE A 34 20.00 -6.61 3.62
CA ILE A 34 20.40 -7.85 4.29
C ILE A 34 21.61 -8.48 3.60
N SER A 35 21.59 -8.60 2.28
CA SER A 35 22.70 -9.15 1.50
C SER A 35 23.99 -8.37 1.72
N ASN A 36 23.93 -7.04 1.67
CA ASN A 36 25.08 -6.18 1.91
C ASN A 36 25.61 -6.29 3.35
N TYR A 37 24.71 -6.43 4.33
CA TYR A 37 25.07 -6.62 5.72
C TYR A 37 25.82 -7.96 5.92
N TYR A 38 25.28 -9.06 5.41
CA TYR A 38 25.91 -10.37 5.52
C TYR A 38 27.24 -10.44 4.78
N GLU A 39 27.35 -9.87 3.59
CA GLU A 39 28.62 -9.78 2.85
C GLU A 39 29.68 -9.03 3.68
N SER A 40 29.32 -7.88 4.25
CA SER A 40 30.20 -7.09 5.09
C SER A 40 30.64 -7.84 6.34
N MET A 41 29.74 -8.58 6.99
CA MET A 41 30.05 -9.39 8.16
C MET A 41 30.93 -10.59 7.81
N SER A 42 30.71 -11.22 6.66
CA SER A 42 31.59 -12.31 6.19
C SER A 42 33.01 -11.85 5.93
N ILE A 43 33.19 -10.65 5.35
CA ILE A 43 34.54 -10.08 5.17
C ILE A 43 35.19 -9.81 6.53
N LEU A 44 34.47 -9.27 7.49
CA LEU A 44 34.96 -9.07 8.85
C LEU A 44 35.31 -10.39 9.55
N ASP A 45 34.55 -11.47 9.28
CA ASP A 45 34.84 -12.80 9.80
C ASP A 45 36.21 -13.31 9.25
N ILE A 46 36.38 -13.18 7.93
CA ILE A 46 37.65 -13.56 7.28
C ILE A 46 38.84 -12.80 7.88
N ILE A 47 38.72 -11.47 7.99
CA ILE A 47 39.83 -10.66 8.56
C ILE A 47 40.08 -11.01 10.01
N SER A 48 39.04 -11.16 10.81
CA SER A 48 39.18 -11.45 12.24
C SER A 48 39.74 -12.86 12.50
N ASP A 49 39.32 -13.85 11.72
CA ASP A 49 39.78 -15.25 11.87
C ASP A 49 41.21 -15.44 11.35
N ASN A 50 41.68 -14.51 10.50
CA ASN A 50 43.06 -14.42 10.05
C ASN A 50 43.85 -13.34 10.84
N CYS A 51 43.64 -13.28 12.16
CA CYS A 51 44.36 -12.41 13.09
C CYS A 51 44.37 -10.92 12.70
N GLY A 52 43.32 -10.43 12.08
CA GLY A 52 43.15 -8.99 11.73
C GLY A 52 43.60 -8.59 10.33
N ARG A 53 43.86 -9.56 9.45
CA ARG A 53 44.32 -9.35 8.07
C ARG A 53 43.45 -10.10 7.05
N ILE A 54 43.44 -9.59 5.83
CA ILE A 54 42.92 -10.34 4.69
C ILE A 54 43.98 -11.40 4.30
N PRO A 55 43.59 -12.68 4.16
CA PRO A 55 44.51 -13.74 3.75
C PRO A 55 45.15 -13.44 2.38
N SER A 56 46.37 -13.93 2.14
CA SER A 56 47.00 -13.89 0.82
C SER A 56 46.34 -14.88 -0.15
N ASP A 57 46.50 -14.64 -1.46
CA ASP A 57 45.81 -15.36 -2.55
C ASP A 57 45.81 -16.90 -2.43
N GLU A 58 46.83 -17.48 -1.84
CA GLU A 58 46.98 -18.95 -1.70
C GLU A 58 46.03 -19.55 -0.63
N GLN A 59 45.47 -18.74 0.24
CA GLN A 59 44.62 -19.18 1.37
C GLN A 59 43.10 -19.07 1.08
N PHE A 60 42.73 -18.52 -0.08
CA PHE A 60 41.28 -18.30 -0.41
C PHE A 60 40.53 -19.58 -0.80
N ASP A 61 41.21 -20.67 -1.15
CA ASP A 61 40.57 -21.91 -1.65
C ASP A 61 39.70 -22.65 -0.59
N GLY A 62 39.76 -22.22 0.67
CA GLY A 62 39.00 -22.82 1.78
C GLY A 62 37.69 -22.15 2.16
N PHE A 63 37.33 -21.01 1.56
CA PHE A 63 36.13 -20.26 1.95
C PHE A 63 34.90 -20.65 1.14
N SER A 64 33.75 -20.76 1.80
CA SER A 64 32.49 -21.25 1.25
C SER A 64 31.78 -20.28 0.31
N PHE A 65 32.31 -19.07 0.05
CA PHE A 65 31.80 -18.15 -0.98
C PHE A 65 32.97 -17.56 -1.80
N GLN A 66 32.66 -17.20 -3.04
CA GLN A 66 33.66 -16.65 -3.96
C GLN A 66 34.17 -15.29 -3.45
N VAL A 67 35.31 -15.32 -2.79
CA VAL A 67 36.05 -14.12 -2.42
C VAL A 67 36.79 -13.62 -3.67
N SER A 68 36.57 -12.37 -4.03
CA SER A 68 37.27 -11.75 -5.16
C SER A 68 38.77 -11.61 -4.80
N ARG A 69 39.67 -11.91 -5.73
CA ARG A 69 41.09 -11.63 -5.59
C ARG A 69 41.41 -10.13 -5.38
N GLU A 70 40.47 -9.26 -5.74
CA GLU A 70 40.55 -7.81 -5.51
C GLU A 70 40.18 -7.40 -4.08
N LEU A 71 39.64 -8.32 -3.26
CA LEU A 71 39.19 -8.02 -1.90
C LEU A 71 40.24 -7.29 -1.04
N PRO A 72 41.56 -7.67 -1.06
CA PRO A 72 42.57 -6.96 -0.28
C PRO A 72 42.73 -5.50 -0.69
N TYR A 73 42.53 -5.19 -1.97
CA TYR A 73 42.68 -3.83 -2.53
C TYR A 73 41.44 -2.97 -2.41
N GLU A 74 40.27 -3.59 -2.39
CA GLU A 74 38.99 -2.89 -2.31
C GLU A 74 38.48 -2.65 -0.89
N THR A 75 38.96 -3.46 0.07
CA THR A 75 38.50 -3.42 1.46
C THR A 75 39.32 -2.43 2.26
N ARG A 76 38.65 -1.40 2.75
CA ARG A 76 39.25 -0.43 3.70
C ARG A 76 38.94 -0.88 5.10
N TYR A 77 39.96 -1.23 5.88
CA TYR A 77 39.81 -1.68 7.26
C TYR A 77 41.01 -1.28 8.11
N PHE A 78 40.85 -1.36 9.42
CA PHE A 78 41.92 -1.23 10.37
C PHE A 78 41.67 -2.13 11.56
N THR A 79 42.76 -2.47 12.24
CA THR A 79 42.76 -3.46 13.31
C THR A 79 43.32 -2.86 14.58
N LEU A 80 42.67 -3.10 15.71
CA LEU A 80 43.10 -2.66 17.03
C LEU A 80 43.22 -3.87 17.95
N VAL A 81 44.31 -3.95 18.73
CA VAL A 81 44.54 -5.00 19.73
C VAL A 81 44.63 -4.37 21.10
N TYR A 82 43.85 -4.84 22.04
CA TYR A 82 43.79 -4.40 23.43
C TYR A 82 44.17 -5.51 24.38
N ASN A 83 44.84 -5.14 25.50
CA ASN A 83 45.12 -6.07 26.61
C ASN A 83 43.86 -6.25 27.51
N SER A 84 44.01 -7.05 28.55
CA SER A 84 42.97 -7.32 29.54
C SER A 84 42.56 -6.08 30.34
N ASP A 85 43.45 -5.08 30.43
CA ASP A 85 43.24 -3.82 31.14
C ASP A 85 42.59 -2.71 30.25
N GLU A 86 42.10 -3.10 29.07
CA GLU A 86 41.53 -2.21 28.05
C GLU A 86 42.53 -1.16 27.50
N GLU A 87 43.84 -1.42 27.61
CA GLU A 87 44.88 -0.57 27.02
C GLU A 87 45.17 -1.00 25.59
N LEU A 88 45.29 0.00 24.69
CA LEU A 88 45.64 -0.23 23.29
C LEU A 88 47.11 -0.67 23.19
N MET A 89 47.30 -1.89 22.73
CA MET A 89 48.61 -2.48 22.52
C MET A 89 49.13 -2.22 21.11
N LEU A 90 48.26 -2.45 20.10
CA LEU A 90 48.63 -2.33 18.69
C LEU A 90 47.51 -1.73 17.88
N ALA A 91 47.85 -0.97 16.85
CA ALA A 91 46.91 -0.42 15.88
C ALA A 91 47.51 -0.52 14.48
N ASP A 92 46.82 -1.20 13.59
CA ASP A 92 47.17 -1.31 12.17
C ASP A 92 46.21 -0.49 11.32
N TYR A 93 46.77 0.52 10.65
CA TYR A 93 46.04 1.41 9.75
C TYR A 93 46.52 1.32 8.30
N GLU A 94 47.29 0.27 7.93
CA GLU A 94 47.91 0.14 6.61
C GLU A 94 46.87 0.20 5.47
N HIS A 95 45.69 -0.37 5.70
CA HIS A 95 44.61 -0.47 4.70
C HIS A 95 43.63 0.71 4.72
N ILE A 96 43.93 1.80 5.45
CA ILE A 96 43.06 2.99 5.52
C ILE A 96 43.92 4.25 5.66
N SER A 97 43.78 5.18 4.74
CA SER A 97 44.59 6.42 4.73
C SER A 97 44.09 7.46 5.73
N THR A 98 42.83 7.44 6.08
CA THR A 98 42.21 8.36 7.04
C THR A 98 41.21 7.61 7.90
N VAL A 99 41.43 7.60 9.20
CA VAL A 99 40.48 7.11 10.18
C VAL A 99 39.81 8.33 10.78
N ASP A 100 38.50 8.44 10.55
CA ASP A 100 37.70 9.38 11.34
C ASP A 100 37.82 9.00 12.82
N ASN A 101 38.09 9.97 13.69
CA ASN A 101 38.24 9.75 15.12
C ASN A 101 37.08 8.94 15.70
N ILE A 102 37.26 7.63 15.79
CA ILE A 102 36.33 6.80 16.55
C ILE A 102 36.52 7.18 18.02
N SER A 103 35.46 7.62 18.64
CA SER A 103 35.49 8.07 20.03
C SER A 103 36.03 6.95 20.94
N LYS A 104 37.03 7.26 21.76
CA LYS A 104 37.56 6.33 22.76
C LYS A 104 36.46 5.74 23.64
N SER A 105 35.44 6.55 23.99
CA SER A 105 34.28 6.08 24.76
C SER A 105 33.46 5.01 24.02
N TYR A 106 33.42 5.06 22.68
CA TYR A 106 32.73 4.03 21.90
C TYR A 106 33.52 2.72 21.85
N ILE A 107 34.84 2.81 21.71
CA ILE A 107 35.72 1.65 21.75
C ILE A 107 35.65 0.94 23.11
N SER A 108 35.73 1.68 24.22
CA SER A 108 35.54 1.10 25.56
C SER A 108 34.18 0.43 25.72
N LYS A 109 33.13 1.00 25.13
CA LYS A 109 31.79 0.38 25.11
C LYS A 109 31.76 -0.91 24.28
N ILE A 110 32.53 -1.02 23.20
CA ILE A 110 32.66 -2.26 22.43
C ILE A 110 33.42 -3.31 23.28
N ILE A 111 34.53 -2.94 23.91
CA ILE A 111 35.34 -3.83 24.69
C ILE A 111 34.55 -4.41 25.87
N SER A 112 33.91 -3.57 26.67
CA SER A 112 33.13 -3.98 27.83
C SER A 112 31.77 -4.60 27.47
N GLY A 113 31.28 -4.34 26.24
CA GLY A 113 29.97 -4.83 25.77
C GLY A 113 29.98 -6.33 25.44
N LYS A 114 28.78 -6.96 25.54
CA LYS A 114 28.56 -8.37 25.19
C LYS A 114 28.52 -8.61 23.66
N SER A 115 28.30 -7.56 22.87
CA SER A 115 28.18 -7.68 21.41
C SER A 115 29.53 -7.88 20.76
N THR A 116 29.65 -8.94 19.98
CA THR A 116 30.85 -9.25 19.21
C THR A 116 30.89 -8.61 17.84
N LYS A 117 29.74 -8.16 17.31
CA LYS A 117 29.62 -7.54 15.99
C LYS A 117 28.68 -6.34 16.08
N GLY A 118 28.88 -5.35 15.23
CA GLY A 118 27.99 -4.19 15.16
C GLY A 118 28.36 -3.21 14.06
N MET A 119 27.62 -2.12 14.03
CA MET A 119 27.82 -1.01 13.11
C MET A 119 27.97 0.28 13.90
N TYR A 120 28.97 1.08 13.57
CA TYR A 120 29.19 2.42 14.09
C TYR A 120 29.00 3.46 13.00
N LYS A 121 28.22 4.49 13.28
CA LYS A 121 28.07 5.65 12.42
C LYS A 121 28.77 6.84 13.07
N THR A 122 29.73 7.44 12.38
CA THR A 122 30.38 8.64 12.89
C THR A 122 29.42 9.82 12.83
N ARG A 123 29.54 10.72 13.83
CA ARG A 123 28.65 11.88 13.98
C ARG A 123 29.18 13.15 13.31
N ASN A 124 30.36 13.09 12.69
CA ASN A 124 31.00 14.26 12.10
C ASN A 124 30.28 14.70 10.83
N HIS A 125 29.82 15.95 10.80
CA HIS A 125 29.03 16.53 9.71
C HIS A 125 29.79 16.61 8.36
N HIS A 126 31.11 16.53 8.36
CA HIS A 126 31.93 16.67 7.15
C HIS A 126 32.51 15.35 6.61
N THR A 127 32.59 14.32 7.44
CA THR A 127 33.21 13.03 7.09
C THR A 127 32.45 11.84 7.69
N GLY A 128 31.09 11.94 7.72
CA GLY A 128 30.26 10.89 8.31
C GLY A 128 30.49 9.53 7.67
N GLY A 129 31.20 8.64 8.35
CA GLY A 129 31.50 7.28 7.91
C GLY A 129 30.62 6.24 8.59
N TYR A 130 30.44 5.11 7.93
CA TYR A 130 29.82 3.91 8.46
C TYR A 130 30.90 2.85 8.63
N TYR A 131 31.09 2.35 9.84
CA TYR A 131 32.04 1.30 10.15
C TYR A 131 31.29 0.08 10.67
N PHE A 132 31.54 -1.06 10.07
CA PHE A 132 31.21 -2.35 10.69
C PHE A 132 32.38 -2.79 11.54
N TYR A 133 32.11 -3.45 12.67
CA TYR A 133 33.17 -3.99 13.51
C TYR A 133 32.88 -5.44 13.95
N LYS A 134 33.95 -6.19 14.16
CA LYS A 134 33.95 -7.48 14.82
C LYS A 134 34.97 -7.45 15.95
N LYS A 135 34.55 -7.93 17.14
CA LYS A 135 35.39 -8.15 18.31
C LYS A 135 35.59 -9.63 18.50
N SER A 136 36.81 -10.06 18.63
CA SER A 136 37.22 -11.44 18.93
C SER A 136 38.30 -11.46 20.01
N GLN A 137 38.43 -12.59 20.69
CA GLN A 137 39.53 -12.80 21.58
C GLN A 137 40.58 -13.66 20.87
N ILE A 138 41.86 -13.27 20.98
CA ILE A 138 42.97 -13.93 20.38
C ILE A 138 44.05 -14.21 21.45
N LYS A 139 44.88 -15.18 21.21
CA LYS A 139 46.02 -15.53 22.08
C LYS A 139 47.25 -14.64 21.79
N GLY A 140 48.18 -14.56 22.74
CA GLY A 140 49.41 -13.83 22.54
C GLY A 140 50.25 -14.34 21.38
N GLU A 141 50.24 -15.64 21.11
CA GLU A 141 50.85 -16.24 19.91
C GLU A 141 50.37 -15.63 18.61
N ASP A 142 49.02 -15.41 18.50
CA ASP A 142 48.39 -14.79 17.34
C ASP A 142 48.80 -13.33 17.21
N VAL A 143 48.94 -12.61 18.34
CA VAL A 143 49.38 -11.22 18.36
C VAL A 143 50.82 -11.10 17.89
N ILE A 144 51.71 -12.03 18.32
CA ILE A 144 53.09 -12.08 17.87
C ILE A 144 53.18 -12.37 16.36
N SER A 145 52.34 -13.30 15.88
CA SER A 145 52.22 -13.58 14.45
C SER A 145 51.76 -12.34 13.67
N PHE A 146 50.79 -11.60 14.19
CA PHE A 146 50.32 -10.32 13.62
C PHE A 146 51.45 -9.27 13.54
N ILE A 147 52.27 -9.13 14.60
CA ILE A 147 53.42 -8.20 14.64
C ILE A 147 54.43 -8.56 13.58
N SER A 148 54.82 -9.86 13.50
CA SER A 148 55.85 -10.35 12.58
C SER A 148 55.49 -10.16 11.11
N GLN A 149 54.20 -10.28 10.79
CA GLN A 149 53.68 -10.13 9.44
C GLN A 149 53.52 -8.67 9.01
N ASN A 150 53.38 -7.71 9.97
CA ASN A 150 53.11 -6.30 9.72
C ASN A 150 54.36 -5.43 9.67
N ASN A 151 55.57 -5.98 9.69
CA ASN A 151 56.84 -5.24 9.71
C ASN A 151 56.91 -4.18 10.84
N PHE A 152 56.18 -4.38 11.96
CA PHE A 152 56.33 -3.51 13.12
C PHE A 152 57.78 -3.54 13.62
N THR A 153 58.37 -2.35 13.79
CA THR A 153 59.75 -2.26 14.28
C THR A 153 59.79 -2.66 15.74
N TYR A 154 60.65 -3.60 16.10
CA TYR A 154 60.79 -4.12 17.47
C TYR A 154 61.00 -3.07 18.56
N ALA A 155 61.41 -1.86 18.20
CA ALA A 155 61.61 -0.76 19.12
C ALA A 155 60.33 -0.16 19.72
N ASP A 156 59.21 -0.31 19.02
CA ASP A 156 57.89 0.27 19.39
C ASP A 156 56.86 -0.81 19.77
N THR A 157 57.26 -2.11 19.79
CA THR A 157 56.32 -3.19 20.11
C THR A 157 56.24 -3.41 21.62
N PRO A 158 55.03 -3.40 22.21
CA PRO A 158 54.86 -3.74 23.61
C PRO A 158 55.25 -5.20 23.88
N GLN A 159 55.64 -5.48 25.14
CA GLN A 159 55.88 -6.88 25.55
C GLN A 159 54.56 -7.66 25.51
N ILE A 160 54.49 -8.64 24.64
CA ILE A 160 53.33 -9.54 24.49
C ILE A 160 53.61 -10.82 25.28
N ASN A 161 52.68 -11.21 26.15
CA ASN A 161 52.72 -12.49 26.82
C ASN A 161 52.08 -13.55 25.92
N GLU A 162 52.82 -14.60 25.53
CA GLU A 162 52.34 -15.67 24.64
C GLU A 162 51.07 -16.36 25.18
N ASP A 163 51.01 -16.61 26.48
CA ASP A 163 49.85 -17.22 27.15
C ASP A 163 48.72 -16.22 27.46
N GLY A 164 48.91 -14.93 27.16
CA GLY A 164 47.96 -13.89 27.41
C GLY A 164 46.77 -13.91 26.45
N THR A 165 45.64 -13.40 26.94
CA THR A 165 44.41 -13.21 26.10
C THR A 165 44.26 -11.74 25.76
N TYR A 166 44.09 -11.45 24.48
CA TYR A 166 43.96 -10.10 23.93
C TYR A 166 42.65 -9.94 23.22
N THR A 167 42.14 -8.70 23.17
CA THR A 167 40.91 -8.36 22.43
C THR A 167 41.29 -7.73 21.09
N LEU A 168 40.97 -8.44 20.00
CA LEU A 168 41.10 -7.97 18.63
C LEU A 168 39.80 -7.30 18.21
N ILE A 169 39.88 -6.07 17.69
CA ILE A 169 38.74 -5.38 17.11
C ILE A 169 39.09 -4.96 15.69
N VAL A 170 38.41 -5.52 14.73
CA VAL A 170 38.55 -5.16 13.32
C VAL A 170 37.41 -4.21 12.94
N PHE A 171 37.76 -3.07 12.35
CA PHE A 171 36.81 -2.10 11.79
C PHE A 171 36.92 -2.08 10.28
N MET A 172 35.81 -2.20 9.58
CA MET A 172 35.75 -2.08 8.13
C MET A 172 34.95 -0.83 7.76
N ASP A 173 35.55 0.04 6.92
CA ASP A 173 34.87 1.20 6.37
C ASP A 173 33.84 0.78 5.30
N ALA A 174 32.58 0.83 5.66
CA ALA A 174 31.47 0.52 4.79
C ALA A 174 30.80 1.76 4.19
N THR A 175 31.42 2.92 4.31
CA THR A 175 30.85 4.21 3.91
C THR A 175 30.39 4.20 2.46
N ASN A 176 31.26 3.80 1.54
CA ASN A 176 30.94 3.74 0.11
C ASN A 176 29.84 2.71 -0.20
N ARG A 177 29.83 1.57 0.53
CA ARG A 177 28.79 0.54 0.40
C ARG A 177 27.44 1.07 0.83
N MET A 178 27.37 1.78 1.96
CA MET A 178 26.12 2.39 2.47
C MET A 178 25.63 3.50 1.57
N TYR A 179 26.51 4.35 1.02
CA TYR A 179 26.09 5.36 0.04
C TYR A 179 25.57 4.75 -1.27
N ARG A 180 26.16 3.65 -1.75
CA ARG A 180 25.64 2.90 -2.91
C ARG A 180 24.24 2.35 -2.62
N LEU A 181 24.03 1.75 -1.44
CA LEU A 181 22.71 1.27 -1.02
C LEU A 181 21.67 2.38 -1.00
N HIS A 182 21.99 3.51 -0.36
CA HIS A 182 21.08 4.66 -0.33
C HIS A 182 20.73 5.16 -1.73
N ARG A 183 21.70 5.19 -2.65
CA ARG A 183 21.46 5.54 -4.04
C ARG A 183 20.53 4.54 -4.74
N ILE A 184 20.75 3.25 -4.55
CA ILE A 184 19.89 2.19 -5.11
C ILE A 184 18.46 2.33 -4.55
N HIS A 185 18.30 2.53 -3.24
CA HIS A 185 17.00 2.74 -2.62
C HIS A 185 16.28 3.97 -3.17
N LEU A 186 17.00 5.10 -3.34
CA LEU A 186 16.44 6.31 -3.92
C LEU A 186 16.00 6.11 -5.38
N LEU A 187 16.85 5.48 -6.19
CA LEU A 187 16.54 5.17 -7.59
C LEU A 187 15.36 4.22 -7.72
N SER A 188 15.29 3.18 -6.89
CA SER A 188 14.17 2.23 -6.88
C SER A 188 12.85 2.92 -6.48
N LEU A 189 12.89 3.83 -5.52
CA LEU A 189 11.73 4.61 -5.11
C LEU A 189 11.26 5.55 -6.25
N MET A 190 12.18 6.28 -6.88
CA MET A 190 11.84 7.15 -8.01
C MET A 190 11.27 6.37 -9.19
N ALA A 191 11.86 5.23 -9.53
CA ALA A 191 11.36 4.34 -10.56
C ALA A 191 9.95 3.81 -10.23
N GLY A 192 9.72 3.44 -8.95
CA GLY A 192 8.42 3.00 -8.47
C GLY A 192 7.34 4.08 -8.59
N ILE A 193 7.65 5.31 -8.20
CA ILE A 193 6.74 6.46 -8.34
C ILE A 193 6.45 6.73 -9.82
N GLY A 194 7.49 6.72 -10.67
CA GLY A 194 7.33 6.91 -12.11
C GLY A 194 6.42 5.84 -12.74
N PHE A 195 6.65 4.58 -12.41
CA PHE A 195 5.81 3.47 -12.88
C PHE A 195 4.35 3.62 -12.41
N TYR A 196 4.14 3.98 -11.14
CA TYR A 196 2.81 4.20 -10.59
C TYR A 196 2.05 5.31 -11.33
N LEU A 197 2.70 6.45 -11.60
CA LEU A 197 2.10 7.57 -12.35
C LEU A 197 1.71 7.15 -13.77
N VAL A 198 2.61 6.46 -14.49
CA VAL A 198 2.32 5.94 -15.83
C VAL A 198 1.14 4.96 -15.79
N PHE A 199 1.09 4.08 -14.80
CA PHE A 199 -0.02 3.14 -14.63
C PHE A 199 -1.36 3.86 -14.41
N VAL A 200 -1.40 4.86 -13.52
CA VAL A 200 -2.63 5.64 -13.25
C VAL A 200 -3.11 6.37 -14.51
N LEU A 201 -2.18 6.96 -15.27
CA LEU A 201 -2.50 7.61 -16.55
C LEU A 201 -3.08 6.60 -17.55
N LEU A 202 -2.46 5.44 -17.68
CA LEU A 202 -2.90 4.37 -18.58
C LEU A 202 -4.29 3.84 -18.19
N VAL A 203 -4.52 3.54 -16.91
CA VAL A 203 -5.82 3.10 -16.41
C VAL A 203 -6.87 4.18 -16.61
N SER A 204 -6.54 5.45 -16.38
CA SER A 204 -7.45 6.57 -16.62
C SER A 204 -7.85 6.70 -18.08
N ALA A 205 -6.89 6.53 -18.99
CA ALA A 205 -7.14 6.60 -20.45
C ALA A 205 -7.98 5.42 -20.95
N LEU A 206 -7.67 4.20 -20.47
CA LEU A 206 -8.37 2.97 -20.87
C LEU A 206 -9.73 2.78 -20.18
N SER A 207 -9.94 3.40 -19.02
CA SER A 207 -11.15 3.27 -18.20
C SER A 207 -12.43 3.56 -18.99
N ASN A 208 -12.41 4.55 -19.90
CA ASN A 208 -13.56 4.86 -20.73
C ASN A 208 -13.93 3.69 -21.64
N ARG A 209 -12.91 3.09 -22.33
CA ARG A 209 -13.16 1.96 -23.22
C ARG A 209 -13.60 0.70 -22.49
N ALA A 210 -13.07 0.47 -21.29
CA ALA A 210 -13.43 -0.69 -20.49
C ALA A 210 -14.86 -0.62 -19.93
N ILE A 211 -15.33 0.58 -19.57
CA ILE A 211 -16.66 0.77 -18.94
C ILE A 211 -17.77 0.98 -19.97
N GLN A 212 -17.44 1.51 -21.15
CA GLN A 212 -18.42 1.79 -22.21
C GLN A 212 -19.37 0.61 -22.54
N PRO A 213 -18.89 -0.64 -22.75
CA PRO A 213 -19.79 -1.76 -23.04
C PRO A 213 -20.81 -2.05 -21.96
N PHE A 214 -20.43 -1.86 -20.70
CA PHE A 214 -21.33 -2.06 -19.57
C PHE A 214 -22.45 -1.00 -19.56
N ILE A 215 -22.12 0.25 -19.88
CA ILE A 215 -23.07 1.34 -19.98
C ILE A 215 -24.09 1.06 -21.11
N GLU A 216 -23.58 0.70 -22.30
CA GLU A 216 -24.44 0.40 -23.45
C GLU A 216 -25.38 -0.79 -23.18
N THR A 217 -24.87 -1.83 -22.52
CA THR A 217 -25.68 -2.99 -22.15
C THR A 217 -26.75 -2.59 -21.14
N TYR A 218 -26.43 -1.80 -20.15
CA TYR A 218 -27.37 -1.31 -19.16
C TYR A 218 -28.46 -0.42 -19.77
N GLU A 219 -28.09 0.50 -20.65
CA GLU A 219 -29.04 1.34 -21.37
C GLU A 219 -29.99 0.53 -22.27
N LYS A 220 -29.46 -0.46 -23.00
CA LYS A 220 -30.26 -1.39 -23.82
C LYS A 220 -31.25 -2.18 -22.98
N GLN A 221 -30.79 -2.72 -21.85
CA GLN A 221 -31.66 -3.47 -20.92
C GLN A 221 -32.80 -2.59 -20.40
N ARG A 222 -32.49 -1.35 -20.07
CA ARG A 222 -33.48 -0.39 -19.59
C ARG A 222 -34.50 -0.01 -20.66
N GLN A 223 -34.03 0.27 -21.88
CA GLN A 223 -34.92 0.55 -23.02
C GLN A 223 -35.83 -0.66 -23.30
N PHE A 224 -35.29 -1.86 -23.22
CA PHE A 224 -36.04 -3.10 -23.38
C PHE A 224 -37.17 -3.19 -22.34
N ILE A 225 -36.89 -2.96 -21.07
CA ILE A 225 -37.92 -2.99 -19.99
C ILE A 225 -39.03 -1.94 -20.25
N THR A 226 -38.62 -0.72 -20.61
CA THR A 226 -39.58 0.37 -20.88
C THR A 226 -40.47 0.04 -22.09
N ASN A 227 -39.86 -0.42 -23.18
CA ASN A 227 -40.61 -0.77 -24.41
C ASN A 227 -41.50 -1.99 -24.18
N ALA A 228 -40.99 -3.03 -23.55
CA ALA A 228 -41.81 -4.21 -23.21
C ALA A 228 -42.98 -3.85 -22.32
N GLY A 229 -42.80 -2.92 -21.37
CA GLY A 229 -43.87 -2.44 -20.54
C GLY A 229 -44.98 -1.70 -21.32
N HIS A 230 -44.62 -0.89 -22.32
CA HIS A 230 -45.60 -0.24 -23.20
C HIS A 230 -46.30 -1.26 -24.10
N GLU A 231 -45.57 -2.20 -24.70
CA GLU A 231 -46.11 -3.24 -25.57
C GLU A 231 -47.03 -4.22 -24.82
N LEU A 232 -46.84 -4.41 -23.52
CA LEU A 232 -47.70 -5.26 -22.69
C LEU A 232 -48.93 -4.54 -22.19
N LYS A 233 -48.93 -3.22 -22.02
CA LYS A 233 -50.11 -2.43 -21.59
C LYS A 233 -51.23 -2.50 -22.60
N THR A 234 -50.94 -2.42 -23.91
CA THR A 234 -51.92 -2.42 -24.98
C THR A 234 -52.76 -3.69 -25.01
N PRO A 235 -52.20 -4.93 -25.07
CA PRO A 235 -53.00 -6.17 -25.05
C PRO A 235 -53.77 -6.32 -23.73
N LEU A 236 -53.23 -5.90 -22.60
CA LEU A 236 -53.96 -5.95 -21.33
C LEU A 236 -55.18 -5.02 -21.32
N ALA A 237 -55.08 -3.82 -21.91
CA ALA A 237 -56.16 -2.90 -22.06
C ALA A 237 -57.31 -3.47 -22.97
N ILE A 238 -56.90 -4.19 -24.05
CA ILE A 238 -57.86 -4.86 -24.92
C ILE A 238 -58.59 -6.03 -24.18
N ILE A 239 -57.82 -6.84 -23.41
CA ILE A 239 -58.44 -7.90 -22.61
C ILE A 239 -59.39 -7.35 -21.56
N SER A 240 -58.99 -6.25 -20.90
CA SER A 240 -59.87 -5.52 -19.94
C SER A 240 -61.18 -5.07 -20.59
N ALA A 241 -61.06 -4.37 -21.74
CA ALA A 241 -62.24 -3.84 -22.47
C ALA A 241 -63.15 -4.98 -22.95
N ASN A 242 -62.58 -6.09 -23.50
CA ASN A 242 -63.39 -7.21 -23.93
C ASN A 242 -64.08 -7.90 -22.75
N THR A 243 -63.42 -8.03 -21.60
CA THR A 243 -64.02 -8.60 -20.39
C THR A 243 -65.15 -7.69 -19.86
N GLU A 244 -64.99 -6.36 -19.90
CA GLU A 244 -66.03 -5.40 -19.53
C GLU A 244 -67.27 -5.51 -20.47
N VAL A 245 -67.06 -5.63 -21.78
CA VAL A 245 -68.16 -5.83 -22.75
C VAL A 245 -68.86 -7.17 -22.47
N MET A 246 -68.18 -8.24 -22.19
CA MET A 246 -68.76 -9.53 -21.81
C MET A 246 -69.60 -9.44 -20.54
N GLU A 247 -69.15 -8.68 -19.52
CA GLU A 247 -69.93 -8.45 -18.32
C GLU A 247 -71.18 -7.59 -18.59
N ALA A 248 -71.07 -6.61 -19.49
CA ALA A 248 -72.23 -5.76 -19.86
C ALA A 248 -73.28 -6.58 -20.63
N MET A 249 -72.92 -7.50 -21.48
CA MET A 249 -73.83 -8.33 -22.28
C MET A 249 -74.45 -9.48 -21.52
N ASN A 250 -73.69 -10.21 -20.69
CA ASN A 250 -74.09 -11.48 -20.09
C ASN A 250 -74.22 -11.44 -18.56
N GLY A 251 -73.96 -10.29 -17.95
CA GLY A 251 -73.85 -10.10 -16.50
C GLY A 251 -72.49 -10.54 -15.96
N LYS A 252 -72.23 -10.22 -14.69
CA LYS A 252 -71.00 -10.60 -13.99
C LYS A 252 -70.96 -12.06 -13.70
N SER A 253 -69.86 -12.74 -14.09
CA SER A 253 -69.56 -14.11 -13.76
C SER A 253 -68.29 -14.20 -12.94
N GLU A 254 -68.10 -15.33 -12.23
CA GLU A 254 -66.84 -15.56 -11.49
C GLU A 254 -65.62 -15.55 -12.42
N TRP A 255 -65.79 -16.00 -13.65
CA TRP A 255 -64.75 -16.06 -14.67
C TRP A 255 -64.33 -14.68 -15.17
N THR A 256 -65.28 -13.81 -15.47
CA THR A 256 -65.03 -12.45 -15.93
C THR A 256 -64.36 -11.61 -14.81
N GLN A 257 -64.83 -11.84 -13.58
CA GLN A 257 -64.28 -11.15 -12.42
C GLN A 257 -62.84 -11.64 -12.10
N SER A 258 -62.57 -12.96 -12.26
CA SER A 258 -61.25 -13.47 -12.13
C SER A 258 -60.27 -12.93 -13.19
N ASN A 259 -60.71 -12.86 -14.47
CA ASN A 259 -59.93 -12.29 -15.56
C ASN A 259 -59.61 -10.79 -15.28
N MET A 260 -60.59 -10.02 -14.88
CA MET A 260 -60.40 -8.61 -14.56
C MET A 260 -59.39 -8.40 -13.41
N ASN A 261 -59.45 -9.23 -12.38
CA ASN A 261 -58.52 -9.19 -11.28
C ASN A 261 -57.09 -9.53 -11.73
N GLN A 262 -56.92 -10.54 -12.62
CA GLN A 262 -55.60 -10.86 -13.18
C GLN A 262 -55.05 -9.74 -14.07
N VAL A 263 -55.87 -9.13 -14.91
CA VAL A 263 -55.49 -7.97 -15.75
C VAL A 263 -55.03 -6.80 -14.87
N LYS A 264 -55.77 -6.46 -13.82
CA LYS A 264 -55.41 -5.39 -12.88
C LYS A 264 -54.08 -5.71 -12.19
N ARG A 265 -53.90 -6.95 -11.74
CA ARG A 265 -52.65 -7.39 -11.12
C ARG A 265 -51.43 -7.28 -12.06
N LEU A 266 -51.56 -7.76 -13.31
CA LEU A 266 -50.52 -7.68 -14.31
C LEU A 266 -50.21 -6.24 -14.69
N SER A 267 -51.22 -5.39 -14.85
CA SER A 267 -51.04 -3.95 -15.12
C SER A 267 -50.27 -3.26 -13.99
N GLY A 268 -50.56 -3.63 -12.74
CA GLY A 268 -49.83 -3.13 -11.57
C GLY A 268 -48.36 -3.54 -11.60
N LEU A 269 -48.06 -4.82 -11.80
CA LEU A 269 -46.71 -5.33 -11.88
C LEU A 269 -45.88 -4.69 -13.00
N ILE A 270 -46.50 -4.47 -14.18
CA ILE A 270 -45.83 -3.79 -15.30
C ILE A 270 -45.58 -2.31 -14.95
N SER A 271 -46.51 -1.65 -14.30
CA SER A 271 -46.35 -0.24 -13.85
C SER A 271 -45.22 -0.12 -12.84
N ASP A 272 -45.15 -1.06 -11.88
CA ASP A 272 -44.06 -1.09 -10.88
C ASP A 272 -42.72 -1.33 -11.53
N LEU A 273 -42.63 -2.24 -12.49
CA LEU A 273 -41.42 -2.55 -13.23
C LEU A 273 -40.89 -1.31 -14.01
N ILE A 274 -41.80 -0.60 -14.70
CA ILE A 274 -41.46 0.64 -15.43
C ILE A 274 -41.02 1.73 -14.44
N THR A 275 -41.70 1.82 -13.30
CA THR A 275 -41.36 2.80 -12.26
C THR A 275 -40.01 2.55 -11.68
N LEU A 276 -39.64 1.29 -11.36
CA LEU A 276 -38.31 0.90 -10.91
C LEU A 276 -37.24 1.29 -11.93
N ALA A 277 -37.47 0.96 -13.22
CA ALA A 277 -36.52 1.32 -14.29
C ALA A 277 -36.33 2.85 -14.44
N ARG A 278 -37.34 3.65 -14.13
CA ARG A 278 -37.31 5.14 -14.14
C ARG A 278 -36.70 5.73 -12.86
N MET A 279 -36.97 5.12 -11.70
CA MET A 279 -36.41 5.59 -10.42
C MET A 279 -34.89 5.49 -10.38
N GLU A 280 -34.31 4.46 -11.00
CA GLU A 280 -32.88 4.38 -11.18
C GLU A 280 -32.34 5.58 -11.99
N GLU A 281 -33.06 6.08 -12.99
CA GLU A 281 -32.70 7.29 -13.73
C GLU A 281 -32.79 8.56 -12.89
N ALA A 282 -33.83 8.67 -12.11
CA ALA A 282 -34.05 9.84 -11.26
C ALA A 282 -32.99 9.93 -10.16
N SER A 283 -32.55 8.81 -9.60
CA SER A 283 -31.46 8.77 -8.60
C SER A 283 -30.13 9.19 -9.21
N GLU A 284 -29.85 8.91 -10.48
CA GLU A 284 -28.63 9.34 -11.19
C GLU A 284 -28.62 10.84 -11.52
N MET A 285 -29.76 11.41 -11.86
CA MET A 285 -29.90 12.85 -12.12
C MET A 285 -29.92 13.67 -10.83
N ASN A 286 -30.38 13.09 -9.71
CA ASN A 286 -30.53 13.77 -8.43
C ASN A 286 -29.31 13.85 -7.55
N GLU A 287 -28.20 13.14 -7.86
CA GLU A 287 -26.94 13.35 -7.15
C GLU A 287 -26.38 14.79 -7.27
N SER A 288 -26.93 15.60 -8.21
CA SER A 288 -26.53 17.00 -8.43
C SER A 288 -27.45 18.05 -7.84
N VAL A 289 -28.63 17.69 -7.34
CA VAL A 289 -29.61 18.63 -6.81
C VAL A 289 -30.08 18.19 -5.43
N ASN A 290 -29.24 18.44 -4.43
CA ASN A 290 -29.64 18.39 -3.03
C ASN A 290 -30.26 19.73 -2.66
N GLU A 291 -31.44 19.98 -3.13
CA GLU A 291 -32.21 21.15 -2.70
C GLU A 291 -32.83 20.89 -1.32
N GLU A 292 -32.89 21.95 -0.51
CA GLU A 292 -33.56 21.90 0.78
C GLU A 292 -35.07 22.03 0.52
N ILE A 293 -35.80 20.96 0.77
CA ILE A 293 -37.25 20.88 0.52
C ILE A 293 -37.98 21.12 1.85
N ASP A 294 -38.93 22.04 1.86
CA ASP A 294 -39.85 22.26 2.97
C ASP A 294 -40.94 21.19 2.93
N LEU A 295 -40.75 20.12 3.71
CA LEU A 295 -41.65 18.98 3.77
C LEU A 295 -43.01 19.37 4.39
N SER A 296 -43.00 20.27 5.37
CA SER A 296 -44.23 20.73 6.05
C SER A 296 -45.17 21.41 5.07
N THR A 297 -44.68 22.33 4.23
CA THR A 297 -45.45 23.02 3.21
C THR A 297 -46.00 22.04 2.16
N GLN A 298 -45.17 21.12 1.64
CA GLN A 298 -45.61 20.15 0.63
C GLN A 298 -46.66 19.18 1.16
N LEU A 299 -46.50 18.65 2.37
CA LEU A 299 -47.51 17.78 2.98
C LEU A 299 -48.84 18.52 3.23
N GLY A 300 -48.78 19.79 3.62
CA GLY A 300 -49.93 20.64 3.79
C GLY A 300 -50.71 20.86 2.48
N GLU A 301 -49.99 21.12 1.38
CA GLU A 301 -50.60 21.26 0.05
C GLU A 301 -51.24 19.95 -0.44
N ILE A 302 -50.55 18.82 -0.31
CA ILE A 302 -51.06 17.51 -0.69
C ILE A 302 -52.29 17.17 0.14
N ALA A 303 -52.23 17.28 1.46
CA ALA A 303 -53.39 17.01 2.33
C ALA A 303 -54.58 17.89 2.01
N SER A 304 -54.33 19.17 1.72
CA SER A 304 -55.39 20.13 1.32
C SER A 304 -56.04 19.75 0.01
N SER A 305 -55.33 19.16 -0.94
CA SER A 305 -55.87 18.72 -2.22
C SER A 305 -56.91 17.60 -2.10
N PHE A 306 -56.87 16.80 -1.05
CA PHE A 306 -57.86 15.76 -0.75
C PHE A 306 -59.11 16.26 -0.04
N ARG A 307 -59.11 17.51 0.45
CA ARG A 307 -60.24 18.10 1.19
C ARG A 307 -61.58 18.00 0.44
N PRO A 308 -61.70 18.36 -0.87
CA PRO A 308 -63.00 18.29 -1.59
C PRO A 308 -63.55 16.86 -1.68
N VAL A 309 -62.64 15.85 -1.85
CA VAL A 309 -63.04 14.44 -1.97
C VAL A 309 -63.55 13.90 -0.63
N ILE A 310 -62.94 14.31 0.47
CA ILE A 310 -63.25 13.86 1.83
C ILE A 310 -64.57 14.51 2.29
N GLU A 311 -64.80 15.82 1.98
CA GLU A 311 -65.97 16.53 2.29
C GLU A 311 -67.21 16.00 1.49
N GLN A 312 -67.01 15.61 0.22
CA GLN A 312 -68.03 14.95 -0.58
C GLN A 312 -68.51 13.61 0.01
N GLN A 313 -67.64 12.93 0.79
CA GLN A 313 -68.00 11.72 1.54
C GLN A 313 -68.59 11.96 2.92
N GLY A 314 -68.84 13.21 3.28
CA GLY A 314 -69.41 13.62 4.58
C GLY A 314 -68.44 13.48 5.75
N LYS A 315 -67.14 13.40 5.47
CA LYS A 315 -66.02 13.24 6.47
C LYS A 315 -65.31 14.59 6.66
N LYS A 316 -64.68 14.79 7.81
CA LYS A 316 -63.87 15.96 8.14
C LYS A 316 -62.39 15.61 8.08
N LEU A 317 -61.61 16.42 7.38
CA LEU A 317 -60.16 16.29 7.32
C LEU A 317 -59.52 17.17 8.39
N GLU A 318 -58.82 16.58 9.34
CA GLU A 318 -57.97 17.29 10.27
C GLU A 318 -56.50 17.06 9.85
N ILE A 319 -55.75 18.16 9.77
CA ILE A 319 -54.34 18.15 9.33
C ILE A 319 -53.51 18.65 10.52
N ASP A 320 -52.62 17.80 11.02
CA ASP A 320 -51.67 18.13 12.08
C ASP A 320 -50.25 17.87 11.54
N ILE A 321 -49.53 18.92 11.17
CA ILE A 321 -48.20 18.88 10.57
C ILE A 321 -47.32 19.89 11.29
N ASP A 322 -46.19 19.42 11.83
CA ASP A 322 -45.20 20.29 12.44
C ASP A 322 -44.58 21.23 11.39
N ASP A 323 -44.47 22.51 11.72
CA ASP A 323 -43.90 23.53 10.85
C ASP A 323 -42.36 23.43 10.77
N GLY A 324 -41.82 23.74 9.59
CA GLY A 324 -40.38 23.95 9.41
C GLY A 324 -39.56 22.70 9.26
N ILE A 325 -40.17 21.54 9.02
CA ILE A 325 -39.43 20.30 8.72
C ILE A 325 -38.83 20.38 7.32
N ARG A 326 -37.48 20.44 7.23
CA ARG A 326 -36.71 20.48 5.99
C ARG A 326 -35.92 19.25 5.77
N ILE A 327 -35.94 18.71 4.56
CA ILE A 327 -35.17 17.57 4.12
C ILE A 327 -34.35 17.89 2.88
N LYS A 328 -33.20 17.25 2.73
CA LYS A 328 -32.42 17.32 1.49
C LYS A 328 -32.91 16.25 0.52
N GLY A 329 -33.36 16.67 -0.63
CA GLY A 329 -33.88 15.75 -1.64
C GLY A 329 -34.15 16.44 -2.98
N SER A 330 -34.74 15.67 -3.91
CA SER A 330 -35.23 16.25 -5.18
C SER A 330 -36.72 16.48 -5.13
N PRO A 331 -37.20 17.69 -5.44
CA PRO A 331 -38.64 18.00 -5.48
C PRO A 331 -39.43 17.07 -6.42
N LYS A 332 -38.80 16.58 -7.50
CA LYS A 332 -39.44 15.72 -8.51
C LYS A 332 -39.66 14.27 -8.08
N SER A 333 -39.04 13.81 -7.01
CA SER A 333 -39.20 12.43 -6.54
C SER A 333 -40.30 12.25 -5.50
N MET A 334 -40.99 13.33 -5.09
CA MET A 334 -42.07 13.31 -4.08
C MET A 334 -43.49 13.45 -4.67
N HIS A 335 -43.60 13.64 -5.97
CA HIS A 335 -44.89 13.62 -6.70
C HIS A 335 -45.08 12.23 -7.34
#